data_a7600cfd9c1f91d0da4dadc145c7583d
#
_entry.id   a7600cfd9c1f91d0da4dadc145c7583d
#
_cell.length_a   1.000
_cell.length_b   1.000
_cell.length_c   1.000
_cell.angle_alpha   90.00
_cell.angle_beta   90.00
_cell.angle_gamma   90.00
#
_symmetry.space_group_name_H-M   'P 1'
#
loop_
_entity.id
_entity.type
_entity.pdbx_description
1 polymer ?
#
loop_
_entity_poly.entity_id
_entity_poly.type
_entity_poly.pdbx_seq_one_letter_code
_entity_poly.pdbx_strand_id
1 'polypeptide(L)' 'MKVLVVDDDKLARKGLISIMDWGKYGFEVVGDVQNGRKALEFLRDNEVD' A
#
# COMPACT_ATOMS: atom_id res chain seq x y z
N MET A 1 2.59 -2.87 11.78
CA MET A 1 1.81 -3.62 10.75
C MET A 1 2.15 -3.10 9.38
N LYS A 2 2.49 -3.99 8.47
CA LYS A 2 2.86 -3.62 7.10
C LYS A 2 1.63 -3.61 6.21
N VAL A 3 1.46 -2.53 5.44
CA VAL A 3 0.26 -2.29 4.65
C VAL A 3 0.64 -2.10 3.19
N LEU A 4 -0.12 -2.72 2.30
CA LEU A 4 -0.03 -2.53 0.87
C LEU A 4 -1.30 -1.83 0.40
N VAL A 5 -1.17 -0.73 -0.34
CA VAL A 5 -2.30 0.01 -0.89
C VAL A 5 -2.55 -0.44 -2.33
N VAL A 6 -3.79 -0.83 -2.62
CA VAL A 6 -4.17 -1.31 -3.96
C VAL A 6 -5.31 -0.43 -4.49
N ASP A 7 -5.07 0.28 -5.58
CA ASP A 7 -6.07 1.12 -6.24
C ASP A 7 -5.62 1.40 -7.66
N ASP A 8 -6.53 1.32 -8.62
CA ASP A 8 -6.23 1.56 -10.03
C ASP A 8 -5.98 3.05 -10.35
N ASP A 9 -6.36 3.96 -9.45
CA ASP A 9 -6.14 5.38 -9.60
C ASP A 9 -4.87 5.81 -8.86
N LYS A 10 -3.84 6.17 -9.61
CA LYS A 10 -2.55 6.56 -9.06
C LYS A 10 -2.67 7.78 -8.13
N LEU A 11 -3.49 8.76 -8.51
CA LEU A 11 -3.66 9.97 -7.70
C LEU A 11 -4.37 9.65 -6.39
N ALA A 12 -5.36 8.76 -6.43
CA ALA A 12 -6.06 8.32 -5.22
C ALA A 12 -5.11 7.57 -4.29
N ARG A 13 -4.25 6.69 -4.83
CA ARG A 13 -3.26 5.97 -4.01
C ARG A 13 -2.32 6.96 -3.32
N LYS A 14 -1.75 7.87 -4.09
CA LYS A 14 -0.79 8.85 -3.56
C LYS A 14 -1.45 9.77 -2.54
N GLY A 15 -2.70 10.17 -2.80
CA GLY A 15 -3.47 10.99 -1.86
C GLY A 15 -3.71 10.27 -0.54
N LEU A 16 -4.12 9.02 -0.60
CA LEU A 16 -4.37 8.23 0.60
C LEU A 16 -3.09 8.06 1.43
N ILE A 17 -1.98 7.76 0.79
CA ILE A 17 -0.70 7.57 1.47
C ILE A 17 -0.25 8.86 2.13
N SER A 18 -0.42 10.01 1.47
CA SER A 18 0.06 11.28 1.98
C SER A 18 -0.83 11.90 3.05
N ILE A 19 -2.14 11.62 3.02
CA ILE A 19 -3.09 12.28 3.92
C ILE A 19 -3.12 11.66 5.32
N MET A 20 -2.81 10.38 5.45
CA MET A 20 -2.84 9.68 6.74
C MET A 20 -1.46 9.61 7.36
N ASP A 21 -1.43 9.78 8.68
CA ASP A 21 -0.23 9.54 9.47
C ASP A 21 -0.19 8.06 9.88
N TRP A 22 0.25 7.22 8.95
CA TRP A 22 0.26 5.77 9.12
C TRP A 22 1.07 5.32 10.34
N GLY A 23 2.22 5.95 10.56
CA GLY A 23 3.09 5.60 11.68
C GLY A 23 2.43 5.84 13.02
N LYS A 24 1.60 6.88 13.13
CA LYS A 24 0.89 7.21 14.36
C LYS A 24 -0.02 6.05 14.79
N TYR A 25 -0.57 5.32 13.85
CA TYR A 25 -1.47 4.20 14.12
C TYR A 25 -0.77 2.84 14.08
N GLY A 26 0.54 2.83 14.01
CA GLY A 26 1.31 1.60 13.99
C GLY A 26 1.37 0.90 12.65
N PHE A 27 1.09 1.63 11.56
CA PHE A 27 1.14 1.08 10.21
C PHE A 27 2.36 1.57 9.45
N GLU A 28 2.90 0.71 8.61
CA GLU A 28 3.97 1.05 7.68
C GLU A 28 3.50 0.72 6.27
N VAL A 29 3.40 1.72 5.40
CA VAL A 29 3.05 1.49 3.99
C VAL A 29 4.31 1.03 3.27
N VAL A 30 4.34 -0.24 2.90
CA VAL A 30 5.51 -0.84 2.27
C VAL A 30 5.47 -0.77 0.75
N GLY A 31 4.33 -0.43 0.17
CA GLY A 31 4.21 -0.25 -1.26
C GLY A 31 2.79 0.15 -1.66
N ASP A 32 2.64 0.49 -2.94
CA ASP A 32 1.33 0.75 -3.53
C ASP A 32 1.32 0.20 -4.95
N VAL A 33 0.22 -0.42 -5.33
CA VAL A 33 0.07 -1.07 -6.64
C VAL A 33 -1.29 -0.75 -7.24
N GLN A 34 -1.42 -0.93 -8.56
CA GLN A 34 -2.61 -0.48 -9.27
C GLN A 34 -3.73 -1.52 -9.35
N ASN A 35 -3.43 -2.80 -9.13
CA ASN A 35 -4.46 -3.85 -9.22
C ASN A 35 -4.04 -5.09 -8.43
N GLY A 36 -4.97 -6.06 -8.35
CA GLY A 36 -4.73 -7.29 -7.62
C GLY A 36 -3.60 -8.15 -8.16
N ARG A 37 -3.39 -8.13 -9.48
CA ARG A 37 -2.29 -8.86 -10.11
C ARG A 37 -0.95 -8.34 -9.62
N LYS A 38 -0.81 -7.00 -9.60
CA LYS A 38 0.40 -6.36 -9.08
C LYS A 38 0.58 -6.62 -7.59
N ALA A 39 -0.53 -6.68 -6.86
CA ALA A 39 -0.49 -7.02 -5.44
C ALA A 39 0.08 -8.42 -5.21
N LEU A 40 -0.35 -9.40 -6.01
CA LEU A 40 0.16 -10.76 -5.90
C LEU A 40 1.66 -10.83 -6.22
N GLU A 41 2.11 -10.10 -7.23
CA GLU A 41 3.53 -10.01 -7.55
C GLU A 41 4.33 -9.43 -6.40
N PHE A 42 3.81 -8.38 -5.77
CA PHE A 42 4.45 -7.72 -4.62
C PHE A 42 4.56 -8.69 -3.44
N LEU A 43 3.48 -9.42 -3.15
CA LEU A 43 3.43 -10.34 -2.01
C LEU A 43 4.36 -11.54 -2.16
N ARG A 44 4.76 -11.86 -3.37
CA ARG A 44 5.71 -12.94 -3.62
C ARG A 44 7.06 -12.66 -2.96
N ASP A 45 7.49 -11.40 -2.97
CA ASP A 45 8.83 -11.00 -2.52
C ASP A 45 8.82 -10.14 -1.26
N ASN A 46 7.64 -9.79 -0.74
CA ASN A 46 7.51 -8.86 0.37
C ASN A 46 6.45 -9.33 1.36
N GLU A 47 6.69 -9.10 2.65
CA GLU A 47 5.71 -9.39 3.68
C GLU A 47 4.73 -8.23 3.83
N VAL A 48 3.44 -8.58 3.94
CA VAL A 48 2.37 -7.63 4.24
C VAL A 48 1.45 -8.27 5.26
N ASP A 49 1.01 -7.52 6.21
CA ASP A 49 0.09 -8.02 7.26
C ASP A 49 -1.38 -8.06 6.84
#